data_ade1810eb8657d490ab3884b35a8df98
#
_entry.id   ade1810eb8657d490ab3884b35a8df98
#
_cell.length_a   1.000
_cell.length_b   1.000
_cell.length_c   1.000
_cell.angle_alpha   90.00
_cell.angle_beta   90.00
_cell.angle_gamma   90.00
#
_symmetry.space_group_name_H-M   'P 1'
#
loop_
_entity.id
_entity.type
_entity.pdbx_description
1 polymer ?
#
loop_
_entity_poly.entity_id
_entity_poly.type
_entity_poly.pdbx_seq_one_letter_code
_entity_poly.pdbx_strand_id
1 'polypeptide(L)'
;MEAKISKNSIMILRGMELGPFASNCYIVGSEGTGEGMIIDPCAEADTIMDVVRQLGLTIKLIVATHAHPDHIMALSEVKEATGAPLAMHEAESSGAIMQGMARIMSMFMTGSFGPAPKPDRLLKDGDIIKIGDLSFTVLHTPGHSPGGISLYGHGVVFSGDTLFNFGIGRTDFPGCSYQKLMDSIHSKLMTLPDDTVVLPGHGPQTTIATERKWNPFLRD
;
A
#
# COMPACT_ATOMS: atom_id res chain seq x y z
N MET A 1 -22.22 -20.48 16.60
CA MET A 1 -22.32 -19.02 16.75
C MET A 1 -22.03 -18.40 15.40
N GLU A 2 -23.07 -18.06 14.66
CA GLU A 2 -22.94 -17.38 13.38
C GLU A 2 -22.54 -15.92 13.64
N ALA A 3 -21.39 -15.52 13.14
CA ALA A 3 -20.98 -14.13 13.15
C ALA A 3 -21.90 -13.36 12.20
N LYS A 4 -22.76 -12.49 12.73
CA LYS A 4 -23.50 -11.50 11.95
C LYS A 4 -22.50 -10.60 11.24
N ILE A 5 -22.31 -10.78 9.94
CA ILE A 5 -21.66 -9.79 9.07
C ILE A 5 -22.59 -8.59 9.05
N SER A 6 -22.17 -7.49 9.67
CA SER A 6 -22.89 -6.21 9.60
C SER A 6 -22.93 -5.74 8.14
N LYS A 7 -24.13 -5.65 7.58
CA LYS A 7 -24.36 -5.33 6.15
C LYS A 7 -24.06 -3.89 5.74
N ASN A 8 -23.53 -3.03 6.61
CA ASN A 8 -23.29 -1.60 6.31
C ASN A 8 -22.08 -1.04 7.07
N SER A 9 -20.91 -1.64 6.90
CA SER A 9 -19.67 -0.99 7.37
C SER A 9 -19.32 0.14 6.41
N ILE A 10 -19.40 1.40 6.88
CA ILE A 10 -19.00 2.57 6.08
C ILE A 10 -17.50 2.74 6.23
N MET A 11 -16.80 2.68 5.10
CA MET A 11 -15.37 2.90 5.02
C MET A 11 -15.06 4.38 4.84
N ILE A 12 -14.29 4.96 5.75
CA ILE A 12 -13.64 6.25 5.59
C ILE A 12 -12.40 6.02 4.74
N LEU A 13 -12.23 6.76 3.65
CA LEU A 13 -11.08 6.70 2.76
C LEU A 13 -10.57 8.10 2.47
N ARG A 14 -9.27 8.33 2.72
CA ARG A 14 -8.57 9.55 2.34
C ARG A 14 -7.27 9.20 1.66
N GLY A 15 -7.13 9.57 0.38
CA GLY A 15 -5.87 9.53 -0.35
C GLY A 15 -5.17 10.90 -0.32
N MET A 16 -3.86 10.89 -0.26
CA MET A 16 -2.99 12.07 -0.28
C MET A 16 -1.79 11.78 -1.16
N GLU A 17 -1.50 12.66 -2.10
CA GLU A 17 -0.25 12.66 -2.87
C GLU A 17 0.77 13.50 -2.11
N LEU A 18 1.89 12.90 -1.68
CA LEU A 18 2.84 13.51 -0.76
C LEU A 18 4.28 13.35 -1.25
N GLY A 19 5.10 14.30 -0.81
CA GLY A 19 6.54 14.28 -1.02
C GLY A 19 6.99 14.54 -2.47
N PRO A 20 8.30 14.51 -2.70
CA PRO A 20 8.90 14.90 -3.99
C PRO A 20 8.67 13.89 -5.11
N PHE A 21 8.24 12.66 -4.77
CA PHE A 21 7.95 11.60 -5.75
C PHE A 21 6.46 11.48 -6.07
N ALA A 22 5.61 12.34 -5.48
CA ALA A 22 4.16 12.32 -5.67
C ALA A 22 3.57 10.92 -5.39
N SER A 23 4.03 10.29 -4.30
CA SER A 23 3.55 8.97 -3.88
C SER A 23 2.23 9.09 -3.12
N ASN A 24 1.35 8.15 -3.30
CA ASN A 24 0.06 8.13 -2.63
C ASN A 24 0.13 7.45 -1.26
N CYS A 25 -0.25 8.19 -0.23
CA CYS A 25 -0.54 7.67 1.11
C CYS A 25 -2.05 7.56 1.29
N TYR A 26 -2.53 6.46 1.86
CA TYR A 26 -3.95 6.26 2.13
C TYR A 26 -4.22 6.09 3.62
N ILE A 27 -5.25 6.79 4.11
CA ILE A 27 -5.83 6.57 5.44
C ILE A 27 -7.18 5.89 5.24
N VAL A 28 -7.34 4.73 5.85
CA VAL A 28 -8.57 3.92 5.80
C VAL A 28 -9.09 3.76 7.21
N GLY A 29 -10.37 4.02 7.44
CA GLY A 29 -11.01 3.90 8.75
C GLY A 29 -12.40 3.27 8.69
N SER A 30 -12.77 2.62 9.77
CA SER A 30 -14.13 2.17 10.04
C SER A 30 -14.90 3.30 10.73
N GLU A 31 -15.96 3.80 10.09
CA GLU A 31 -16.83 4.81 10.71
C GLU A 31 -17.47 4.30 12.00
N GLY A 32 -17.86 3.01 12.00
CA GLY A 32 -18.56 2.40 13.13
C GLY A 32 -17.70 2.25 14.39
N THR A 33 -16.38 2.11 14.26
CA THR A 33 -15.47 1.88 15.40
C THR A 33 -14.47 3.00 15.64
N GLY A 34 -14.25 3.89 14.68
CA GLY A 34 -13.21 4.90 14.74
C GLY A 34 -11.78 4.31 14.62
N GLU A 35 -11.64 3.02 14.31
CA GLU A 35 -10.34 2.39 14.08
C GLU A 35 -9.89 2.59 12.64
N GLY A 36 -8.57 2.81 12.45
CA GLY A 36 -8.02 3.07 11.14
C GLY A 36 -6.68 2.38 10.88
N MET A 37 -6.27 2.39 9.60
CA MET A 37 -4.92 2.05 9.16
C MET A 37 -4.38 3.11 8.22
N ILE A 38 -3.05 3.21 8.17
CA ILE A 38 -2.32 4.04 7.20
C ILE A 38 -1.59 3.08 6.24
N ILE A 39 -1.73 3.32 4.94
CA ILE A 39 -1.05 2.56 3.89
C ILE A 39 -0.03 3.51 3.25
N ASP A 40 1.22 3.05 3.16
CA ASP A 40 2.36 3.75 2.56
C ASP A 40 2.54 5.19 3.09
N PRO A 41 3.00 5.39 4.34
CA PRO A 41 3.34 6.70 4.88
C PRO A 41 4.60 7.26 4.18
N CYS A 42 4.40 7.79 2.98
CA CYS A 42 5.44 8.09 2.00
C CYS A 42 6.25 9.36 2.33
N ALA A 43 5.64 10.38 2.92
CA ALA A 43 6.30 11.63 3.31
C ALA A 43 5.40 12.45 4.25
N GLU A 44 5.92 13.58 4.77
CA GLU A 44 5.12 14.60 5.47
C GLU A 44 4.31 14.03 6.64
N ALA A 45 4.97 13.39 7.60
CA ALA A 45 4.33 12.74 8.76
C ALA A 45 3.32 13.64 9.48
N ASP A 46 3.64 14.93 9.66
CA ASP A 46 2.73 15.88 10.31
C ASP A 46 1.43 16.06 9.52
N THR A 47 1.52 16.17 8.18
CA THR A 47 0.35 16.26 7.29
C THR A 47 -0.53 15.00 7.42
N ILE A 48 0.07 13.81 7.44
CA ILE A 48 -0.65 12.55 7.64
C ILE A 48 -1.35 12.55 9.00
N MET A 49 -0.65 12.93 10.06
CA MET A 49 -1.19 12.92 11.42
C MET A 49 -2.28 13.98 11.63
N ASP A 50 -2.19 15.13 10.94
CA ASP A 50 -3.25 16.13 10.95
C ASP A 50 -4.54 15.57 10.35
N VAL A 51 -4.45 14.86 9.23
CA VAL A 51 -5.61 14.22 8.60
C VAL A 51 -6.18 13.11 9.49
N VAL A 52 -5.34 12.30 10.13
CA VAL A 52 -5.78 11.28 11.10
C VAL A 52 -6.59 11.92 12.23
N ARG A 53 -6.11 13.05 12.80
CA ARG A 53 -6.81 13.80 13.85
C ARG A 53 -8.14 14.38 13.36
N GLN A 54 -8.17 14.97 12.15
CA GLN A 54 -9.38 15.52 11.54
C GLN A 54 -10.46 14.44 11.30
N LEU A 55 -10.04 13.23 10.94
CA LEU A 55 -10.94 12.10 10.74
C LEU A 55 -11.38 11.43 12.05
N GLY A 56 -10.78 11.81 13.18
CA GLY A 56 -11.09 11.22 14.49
C GLY A 56 -10.73 9.74 14.62
N LEU A 57 -9.73 9.28 13.85
CA LEU A 57 -9.36 7.87 13.80
C LEU A 57 -8.27 7.52 14.82
N THR A 58 -8.37 6.33 15.38
CA THR A 58 -7.31 5.66 16.15
C THR A 58 -6.61 4.65 15.23
N ILE A 59 -5.36 4.91 14.88
CA ILE A 59 -4.62 4.04 13.98
C ILE A 59 -4.21 2.75 14.70
N LYS A 60 -4.62 1.62 14.15
CA LYS A 60 -4.35 0.26 14.67
C LYS A 60 -3.30 -0.49 13.89
N LEU A 61 -3.00 -0.04 12.67
CA LEU A 61 -2.04 -0.69 11.79
C LEU A 61 -1.43 0.32 10.82
N ILE A 62 -0.16 0.17 10.53
CA ILE A 62 0.51 0.79 9.40
C ILE A 62 0.86 -0.34 8.44
N VAL A 63 0.56 -0.19 7.14
CA VAL A 63 0.90 -1.17 6.12
C VAL A 63 1.81 -0.53 5.10
N ALA A 64 2.94 -1.16 4.81
CA ALA A 64 3.74 -0.83 3.65
C ALA A 64 3.43 -1.84 2.53
N THR A 65 2.98 -1.36 1.37
CA THR A 65 2.74 -2.21 0.20
C THR A 65 4.03 -2.83 -0.30
N HIS A 66 5.13 -2.09 -0.19
CA HIS A 66 6.48 -2.54 -0.45
C HIS A 66 7.49 -1.58 0.24
N ALA A 67 8.79 -1.89 0.18
CA ALA A 67 9.81 -1.18 0.96
C ALA A 67 10.62 -0.15 0.15
N HIS A 68 10.09 0.36 -0.97
CA HIS A 68 10.77 1.44 -1.67
C HIS A 68 10.71 2.74 -0.82
N PRO A 69 11.80 3.51 -0.79
CA PRO A 69 11.93 4.66 0.10
C PRO A 69 10.82 5.68 -0.05
N ASP A 70 10.38 5.95 -1.26
CA ASP A 70 9.31 6.90 -1.56
C ASP A 70 7.91 6.48 -1.06
N HIS A 71 7.78 5.25 -0.54
CA HIS A 71 6.57 4.77 0.14
C HIS A 71 6.67 4.73 1.67
N ILE A 72 7.90 4.85 2.21
CA ILE A 72 8.15 4.64 3.63
C ILE A 72 8.97 5.76 4.31
N MET A 73 9.20 6.91 3.66
CA MET A 73 10.03 7.98 4.22
C MET A 73 9.51 8.51 5.56
N ALA A 74 8.19 8.63 5.73
CA ALA A 74 7.57 9.09 6.98
C ALA A 74 7.23 7.94 7.96
N LEU A 75 7.61 6.70 7.64
CA LEU A 75 7.18 5.51 8.38
C LEU A 75 7.61 5.53 9.85
N SER A 76 8.85 5.94 10.15
CA SER A 76 9.37 5.99 11.50
C SER A 76 8.61 6.98 12.37
N GLU A 77 8.38 8.19 11.85
CA GLU A 77 7.70 9.28 12.54
C GLU A 77 6.21 8.96 12.75
N VAL A 78 5.54 8.41 11.73
CA VAL A 78 4.13 7.99 11.84
C VAL A 78 3.98 6.83 12.81
N LYS A 79 4.93 5.87 12.83
CA LYS A 79 4.92 4.75 13.78
C LYS A 79 5.12 5.25 15.22
N GLU A 80 6.03 6.19 15.44
CA GLU A 80 6.24 6.82 16.75
C GLU A 80 5.01 7.59 17.22
N ALA A 81 4.42 8.41 16.34
CA ALA A 81 3.26 9.23 16.65
C ALA A 81 1.99 8.43 16.97
N THR A 82 1.81 7.28 16.33
CA THR A 82 0.60 6.44 16.47
C THR A 82 0.76 5.31 17.49
N GLY A 83 1.99 4.83 17.70
CA GLY A 83 2.27 3.58 18.41
C GLY A 83 1.75 2.33 17.70
N ALA A 84 1.25 2.45 16.46
CA ALA A 84 0.65 1.36 15.73
C ALA A 84 1.73 0.38 15.19
N PRO A 85 1.45 -0.93 15.17
CA PRO A 85 2.35 -1.90 14.58
C PRO A 85 2.47 -1.70 13.06
N LEU A 86 3.67 -2.01 12.53
CA LEU A 86 3.97 -2.04 11.11
C LEU A 86 3.77 -3.45 10.56
N ALA A 87 3.06 -3.55 9.44
CA ALA A 87 2.91 -4.77 8.66
C ALA A 87 3.45 -4.59 7.24
N MET A 88 4.20 -5.58 6.74
CA MET A 88 4.64 -5.68 5.35
C MET A 88 4.86 -7.15 4.98
N HIS A 89 5.03 -7.44 3.71
CA HIS A 89 5.31 -8.80 3.26
C HIS A 89 6.70 -9.27 3.73
N GLU A 90 6.83 -10.57 4.06
CA GLU A 90 8.07 -11.14 4.57
C GLU A 90 9.28 -10.93 3.64
N ALA A 91 9.10 -10.95 2.33
CA ALA A 91 10.17 -10.74 1.35
C ALA A 91 10.71 -9.31 1.33
N GLU A 92 9.94 -8.30 1.81
CA GLU A 92 10.41 -6.93 1.98
C GLU A 92 11.21 -6.72 3.27
N SER A 93 11.05 -7.61 4.26
CA SER A 93 11.68 -7.49 5.57
C SER A 93 13.18 -7.74 5.56
N SER A 94 13.73 -8.30 4.48
CA SER A 94 15.17 -8.51 4.35
C SER A 94 15.87 -7.17 4.10
N GLY A 95 16.51 -6.61 5.13
CA GLY A 95 17.13 -5.29 5.12
C GLY A 95 18.15 -5.01 4.01
N ALA A 96 18.49 -5.98 3.16
CA ALA A 96 19.41 -5.81 2.05
C ALA A 96 18.81 -4.91 0.94
N ILE A 97 17.51 -5.07 0.63
CA ILE A 97 16.81 -4.24 -0.37
C ILE A 97 16.69 -2.82 0.17
N MET A 98 16.23 -2.67 1.41
CA MET A 98 16.08 -1.38 2.08
C MET A 98 17.41 -0.64 2.25
N GLN A 99 18.50 -1.33 2.61
CA GLN A 99 19.83 -0.73 2.72
C GLN A 99 20.37 -0.31 1.35
N GLY A 100 20.16 -1.10 0.31
CA GLY A 100 20.56 -0.76 -1.07
C GLY A 100 19.88 0.50 -1.56
N MET A 101 18.58 0.60 -1.39
CA MET A 101 17.77 1.75 -1.81
C MET A 101 18.03 2.99 -0.97
N ALA A 102 18.15 2.88 0.36
CA ALA A 102 18.53 3.99 1.24
C ALA A 102 19.90 4.58 0.86
N ARG A 103 20.84 3.73 0.41
CA ARG A 103 22.16 4.18 -0.05
C ARG A 103 22.06 4.94 -1.39
N ILE A 104 21.19 4.52 -2.30
CA ILE A 104 20.95 5.21 -3.57
C ILE A 104 20.31 6.57 -3.29
N MET A 105 19.31 6.63 -2.43
CA MET A 105 18.62 7.89 -2.10
C MET A 105 19.49 8.88 -1.34
N SER A 106 20.38 8.43 -0.46
CA SER A 106 21.33 9.30 0.24
C SER A 106 22.31 10.02 -0.72
N MET A 107 22.46 9.52 -1.96
CA MET A 107 23.24 10.19 -3.01
C MET A 107 22.47 11.33 -3.69
N PHE A 108 21.15 11.29 -3.67
CA PHE A 108 20.30 12.25 -4.41
C PHE A 108 19.53 13.20 -3.50
N MET A 109 19.43 12.92 -2.20
CA MET A 109 18.70 13.75 -1.24
C MET A 109 19.59 14.15 -0.06
N THR A 110 19.58 15.44 0.26
CA THR A 110 20.21 15.97 1.49
C THR A 110 19.31 15.64 2.69
N GLY A 111 19.54 14.53 3.34
CA GLY A 111 18.83 14.12 4.55
C GLY A 111 19.34 12.78 5.07
N SER A 112 19.42 12.62 6.39
CA SER A 112 19.73 11.34 7.01
C SER A 112 18.44 10.55 7.16
N PHE A 113 18.21 9.59 6.27
CA PHE A 113 17.15 8.60 6.48
C PHE A 113 17.65 7.58 7.49
N GLY A 114 17.01 7.54 8.64
CA GLY A 114 17.25 6.49 9.63
C GLY A 114 16.92 5.11 9.03
N PRO A 115 17.43 4.03 9.62
CA PRO A 115 17.04 2.68 9.18
C PRO A 115 15.52 2.54 9.32
N ALA A 116 14.86 2.04 8.26
CA ALA A 116 13.44 1.77 8.35
C ALA A 116 13.13 0.81 9.50
N PRO A 117 12.05 1.04 10.25
CA PRO A 117 11.69 0.21 11.39
C PRO A 117 11.42 -1.23 10.93
N LYS A 118 11.80 -2.20 11.76
CA LYS A 118 11.47 -3.60 11.50
C LYS A 118 9.95 -3.78 11.57
N PRO A 119 9.37 -4.62 10.68
CA PRO A 119 7.95 -4.93 10.75
C PRO A 119 7.64 -5.71 12.04
N ASP A 120 6.51 -5.37 12.64
CA ASP A 120 5.95 -6.08 13.81
C ASP A 120 5.13 -7.30 13.36
N ARG A 121 4.57 -7.22 12.14
CA ARG A 121 3.77 -8.30 11.53
C ARG A 121 4.24 -8.56 10.11
N LEU A 122 4.57 -9.82 9.82
CA LEU A 122 4.87 -10.27 8.47
C LEU A 122 3.59 -10.77 7.79
N LEU A 123 3.33 -10.26 6.59
CA LEU A 123 2.16 -10.61 5.79
C LEU A 123 2.52 -11.64 4.72
N LYS A 124 1.50 -12.45 4.35
CA LYS A 124 1.56 -13.44 3.28
C LYS A 124 0.32 -13.33 2.39
N ASP A 125 0.40 -13.92 1.21
CA ASP A 125 -0.75 -14.03 0.31
C ASP A 125 -1.95 -14.70 1.00
N GLY A 126 -3.13 -14.09 0.85
CA GLY A 126 -4.38 -14.56 1.44
C GLY A 126 -4.60 -14.17 2.90
N ASP A 127 -3.64 -13.51 3.56
CA ASP A 127 -3.85 -12.99 4.92
C ASP A 127 -5.00 -11.96 4.94
N ILE A 128 -5.72 -11.92 6.07
CA ILE A 128 -6.77 -10.92 6.29
C ILE A 128 -6.30 -9.86 7.28
N ILE A 129 -6.37 -8.62 6.85
CA ILE A 129 -6.21 -7.43 7.70
C ILE A 129 -7.59 -6.97 8.13
N LYS A 130 -7.81 -6.86 9.45
CA LYS A 130 -9.05 -6.34 10.03
C LYS A 130 -8.80 -5.01 10.70
N ILE A 131 -9.62 -4.02 10.38
CA ILE A 131 -9.62 -2.69 10.98
C ILE A 131 -11.06 -2.36 11.37
N GLY A 132 -11.35 -2.42 12.65
CA GLY A 132 -12.73 -2.36 13.12
C GLY A 132 -13.58 -3.45 12.49
N ASP A 133 -14.62 -3.04 11.80
CA ASP A 133 -15.54 -3.92 11.04
C ASP A 133 -15.17 -4.07 9.54
N LEU A 134 -14.05 -3.46 9.12
CA LEU A 134 -13.51 -3.61 7.77
C LEU A 134 -12.56 -4.81 7.68
N SER A 135 -12.51 -5.44 6.50
CA SER A 135 -11.62 -6.57 6.21
C SER A 135 -11.00 -6.42 4.82
N PHE A 136 -9.68 -6.60 4.73
CA PHE A 136 -8.94 -6.55 3.48
C PHE A 136 -8.12 -7.83 3.31
N THR A 137 -8.18 -8.41 2.12
CA THR A 137 -7.34 -9.55 1.74
C THR A 137 -6.01 -9.06 1.20
N VAL A 138 -4.92 -9.60 1.70
CA VAL A 138 -3.58 -9.39 1.19
C VAL A 138 -3.41 -10.23 -0.09
N LEU A 139 -3.10 -9.59 -1.18
CA LEU A 139 -2.72 -10.21 -2.44
C LEU A 139 -1.22 -10.01 -2.62
N HIS A 140 -0.43 -11.08 -2.64
CA HIS A 140 0.99 -10.98 -2.98
C HIS A 140 1.11 -10.74 -4.47
N THR A 141 1.63 -9.58 -4.85
CA THR A 141 1.75 -9.08 -6.23
C THR A 141 3.21 -8.71 -6.55
N PRO A 142 4.13 -9.70 -6.52
CA PRO A 142 5.54 -9.46 -6.77
C PRO A 142 5.82 -9.07 -8.22
N GLY A 143 6.95 -8.40 -8.43
CA GLY A 143 7.46 -8.04 -9.75
C GLY A 143 8.09 -6.65 -9.77
N HIS A 144 7.41 -5.63 -9.30
CA HIS A 144 7.99 -4.32 -9.01
C HIS A 144 8.96 -4.39 -7.81
N SER A 145 8.59 -5.14 -6.79
CA SER A 145 9.48 -5.57 -5.71
C SER A 145 9.24 -7.06 -5.41
N PRO A 146 10.15 -7.74 -4.70
CA PRO A 146 9.97 -9.17 -4.38
C PRO A 146 8.80 -9.45 -3.44
N GLY A 147 8.46 -8.52 -2.57
CA GLY A 147 7.38 -8.64 -1.58
C GLY A 147 6.25 -7.65 -1.78
N GLY A 148 6.10 -7.08 -2.97
CA GLY A 148 4.99 -6.19 -3.28
C GLY A 148 3.65 -6.84 -3.00
N ILE A 149 2.76 -6.11 -2.30
CA ILE A 149 1.40 -6.55 -2.00
C ILE A 149 0.36 -5.55 -2.47
N SER A 150 -0.83 -6.07 -2.76
CA SER A 150 -2.04 -5.27 -2.92
C SER A 150 -3.03 -5.64 -1.83
N LEU A 151 -3.86 -4.68 -1.39
CA LEU A 151 -4.90 -4.91 -0.38
C LEU A 151 -6.27 -4.77 -1.01
N TYR A 152 -7.04 -5.85 -1.03
CA TYR A 152 -8.38 -5.87 -1.64
C TYR A 152 -9.49 -6.00 -0.61
N GLY A 153 -10.49 -5.15 -0.68
CA GLY A 153 -11.69 -5.20 0.17
C GLY A 153 -12.63 -4.03 -0.11
N HIS A 154 -13.87 -4.17 0.24
CA HIS A 154 -14.88 -3.09 0.17
C HIS A 154 -14.97 -2.38 -1.19
N GLY A 155 -14.79 -3.13 -2.30
CA GLY A 155 -14.87 -2.59 -3.67
C GLY A 155 -13.64 -1.79 -4.10
N VAL A 156 -12.55 -1.79 -3.32
CA VAL A 156 -11.30 -1.12 -3.68
C VAL A 156 -10.12 -2.08 -3.63
N VAL A 157 -9.07 -1.78 -4.37
CA VAL A 157 -7.76 -2.42 -4.24
C VAL A 157 -6.66 -1.36 -4.17
N PHE A 158 -5.89 -1.35 -3.08
CA PHE A 158 -4.66 -0.55 -2.95
C PHE A 158 -3.56 -1.35 -3.62
N SER A 159 -3.17 -0.96 -4.82
CA SER A 159 -2.28 -1.76 -5.66
C SER A 159 -0.80 -1.52 -5.41
N GLY A 160 -0.43 -0.54 -4.57
CA GLY A 160 0.96 -0.09 -4.50
C GLY A 160 1.49 0.18 -5.90
N ASP A 161 2.70 -0.26 -6.16
CA ASP A 161 3.36 -0.09 -7.46
C ASP A 161 3.20 -1.32 -8.39
N THR A 162 2.05 -1.97 -8.30
CA THR A 162 1.72 -3.10 -9.20
C THR A 162 1.01 -2.62 -10.46
N LEU A 163 -0.10 -1.87 -10.29
CA LEU A 163 -0.96 -1.40 -11.40
C LEU A 163 -1.32 0.07 -11.18
N PHE A 164 -1.11 0.86 -12.22
CA PHE A 164 -1.42 2.30 -12.26
C PHE A 164 -2.51 2.61 -13.30
N ASN A 165 -2.97 3.85 -13.30
CA ASN A 165 -3.83 4.37 -14.36
C ASN A 165 -3.06 4.38 -15.69
N PHE A 166 -3.40 3.47 -16.60
CA PHE A 166 -2.75 3.21 -17.89
C PHE A 166 -1.25 2.85 -17.79
N GLY A 167 -0.82 2.28 -16.69
CA GLY A 167 0.57 1.91 -16.45
C GLY A 167 0.73 0.72 -15.52
N ILE A 168 1.97 0.30 -15.36
CA ILE A 168 2.40 -0.74 -14.42
C ILE A 168 3.68 -0.28 -13.71
N GLY A 169 4.00 -0.90 -12.58
CA GLY A 169 5.24 -0.64 -11.87
C GLY A 169 6.46 -0.93 -12.73
N ARG A 170 7.53 -0.17 -12.52
CA ARG A 170 8.82 -0.43 -13.18
C ARG A 170 9.44 -1.74 -12.71
N THR A 171 10.23 -2.36 -13.58
CA THR A 171 10.83 -3.68 -13.31
C THR A 171 12.31 -3.76 -13.65
N ASP A 172 12.98 -2.61 -13.69
CA ASP A 172 14.39 -2.46 -14.11
C ASP A 172 15.37 -2.36 -12.92
N PHE A 173 14.88 -2.41 -11.67
CA PHE A 173 15.74 -2.44 -10.49
C PHE A 173 16.15 -3.88 -10.12
N PRO A 174 17.26 -4.05 -9.38
CA PRO A 174 17.65 -5.36 -8.85
C PRO A 174 16.54 -6.00 -7.99
N GLY A 175 16.21 -7.25 -8.29
CA GLY A 175 15.13 -7.98 -7.60
C GLY A 175 13.76 -7.85 -8.25
N CYS A 176 13.59 -6.92 -9.21
CA CYS A 176 12.37 -6.78 -10.00
C CYS A 176 12.27 -7.82 -11.12
N SER A 177 11.07 -8.05 -11.63
CA SER A 177 10.81 -8.97 -12.74
C SER A 177 9.53 -8.60 -13.48
N TYR A 178 9.66 -8.24 -14.76
CA TYR A 178 8.52 -7.93 -15.62
C TYR A 178 7.53 -9.10 -15.68
N GLN A 179 8.05 -10.33 -15.91
CA GLN A 179 7.20 -11.51 -16.00
C GLN A 179 6.39 -11.74 -14.73
N LYS A 180 7.04 -11.65 -13.55
CA LYS A 180 6.33 -11.81 -12.28
C LYS A 180 5.29 -10.71 -12.07
N LEU A 181 5.57 -9.46 -12.48
CA LEU A 181 4.61 -8.37 -12.39
C LEU A 181 3.38 -8.64 -13.24
N MET A 182 3.58 -9.06 -14.50
CA MET A 182 2.49 -9.41 -15.40
C MET A 182 1.67 -10.60 -14.87
N ASP A 183 2.35 -11.64 -14.38
CA ASP A 183 1.68 -12.80 -13.75
C ASP A 183 0.83 -12.36 -12.54
N SER A 184 1.37 -11.46 -11.71
CA SER A 184 0.66 -10.88 -10.55
C SER A 184 -0.59 -10.11 -10.99
N ILE A 185 -0.45 -9.23 -11.97
CA ILE A 185 -1.56 -8.42 -12.49
C ILE A 185 -2.65 -9.34 -13.05
N HIS A 186 -2.29 -10.28 -13.93
CA HIS A 186 -3.28 -11.17 -14.57
C HIS A 186 -3.95 -12.13 -13.58
N SER A 187 -3.17 -12.77 -12.69
CA SER A 187 -3.69 -13.79 -11.79
C SER A 187 -4.36 -13.26 -10.54
N LYS A 188 -4.07 -12.02 -10.11
CA LYS A 188 -4.59 -11.43 -8.89
C LYS A 188 -5.51 -10.23 -9.16
N LEU A 189 -5.06 -9.23 -9.90
CA LEU A 189 -5.82 -8.00 -10.06
C LEU A 189 -6.88 -8.10 -11.15
N MET A 190 -6.54 -8.70 -12.31
CA MET A 190 -7.52 -8.86 -13.41
C MET A 190 -8.60 -9.91 -13.11
N THR A 191 -8.52 -10.63 -11.99
CA THR A 191 -9.59 -11.52 -11.53
C THR A 191 -10.62 -10.82 -10.63
N LEU A 192 -10.34 -9.58 -10.21
CA LEU A 192 -11.24 -8.79 -9.38
C LEU A 192 -12.45 -8.29 -10.21
N PRO A 193 -13.58 -7.95 -9.55
CA PRO A 193 -14.74 -7.37 -10.22
C PRO A 193 -14.40 -6.11 -11.01
N ASP A 194 -15.07 -5.89 -12.11
CA ASP A 194 -14.84 -4.78 -13.04
C ASP A 194 -14.97 -3.40 -12.41
N ASP A 195 -15.88 -3.24 -11.46
CA ASP A 195 -16.17 -2.01 -10.73
C ASP A 195 -15.22 -1.76 -9.56
N THR A 196 -14.26 -2.67 -9.30
CA THR A 196 -13.24 -2.47 -8.27
C THR A 196 -12.41 -1.24 -8.60
N VAL A 197 -12.38 -0.28 -7.67
CA VAL A 197 -11.54 0.92 -7.78
C VAL A 197 -10.10 0.56 -7.45
N VAL A 198 -9.18 0.90 -8.34
CA VAL A 198 -7.74 0.73 -8.14
C VAL A 198 -7.17 2.03 -7.56
N LEU A 199 -6.53 1.91 -6.41
CA LEU A 199 -5.88 2.98 -5.67
C LEU A 199 -4.36 2.73 -5.70
N PRO A 200 -3.64 3.34 -6.66
CA PRO A 200 -2.24 3.03 -6.91
C PRO A 200 -1.28 3.76 -5.98
N GLY A 201 -0.01 3.33 -5.96
CA GLY A 201 1.08 4.01 -5.26
C GLY A 201 1.44 5.37 -5.87
N HIS A 202 1.19 5.56 -7.18
CA HIS A 202 1.41 6.83 -7.88
C HIS A 202 0.28 7.15 -8.84
N GLY A 203 0.03 8.45 -9.02
CA GLY A 203 -0.95 8.97 -9.98
C GLY A 203 -2.42 8.75 -9.56
N PRO A 204 -3.37 9.00 -10.47
CA PRO A 204 -4.78 8.97 -10.15
C PRO A 204 -5.34 7.55 -10.03
N GLN A 205 -6.46 7.43 -9.33
CA GLN A 205 -7.24 6.20 -9.27
C GLN A 205 -7.79 5.79 -10.64
N THR A 206 -8.08 4.51 -10.78
CA THR A 206 -8.72 3.92 -11.97
C THR A 206 -9.67 2.80 -11.56
N THR A 207 -10.10 1.94 -12.49
CA THR A 207 -10.89 0.73 -12.21
C THR A 207 -10.33 -0.48 -12.94
N ILE A 208 -10.62 -1.68 -12.43
CA ILE A 208 -10.22 -2.93 -13.09
C ILE A 208 -10.75 -3.00 -14.53
N ALA A 209 -12.01 -2.59 -14.77
CA ALA A 209 -12.59 -2.54 -16.12
C ALA A 209 -11.80 -1.60 -17.05
N THR A 210 -11.41 -0.43 -16.56
CA THR A 210 -10.66 0.56 -17.34
C THR A 210 -9.29 0.00 -17.74
N GLU A 211 -8.57 -0.56 -16.77
CA GLU A 211 -7.22 -1.10 -17.01
C GLU A 211 -7.26 -2.33 -17.92
N ARG A 212 -8.20 -3.26 -17.70
CA ARG A 212 -8.38 -4.41 -18.59
C ARG A 212 -8.60 -3.98 -20.04
N LYS A 213 -9.33 -2.88 -20.26
CA LYS A 213 -9.70 -2.42 -21.60
C LYS A 213 -8.64 -1.53 -22.25
N TRP A 214 -7.98 -0.67 -21.45
CA TRP A 214 -7.23 0.46 -22.01
C TRP A 214 -5.76 0.50 -21.61
N ASN A 215 -5.32 -0.27 -20.61
CA ASN A 215 -3.92 -0.29 -20.21
C ASN A 215 -3.04 -0.86 -21.35
N PRO A 216 -2.06 -0.12 -21.86
CA PRO A 216 -1.26 -0.56 -23.00
C PRO A 216 -0.40 -1.80 -22.72
N PHE A 217 -0.11 -2.10 -21.44
CA PHE A 217 0.67 -3.26 -21.02
C PHE A 217 -0.18 -4.54 -20.88
N LEU A 218 -1.52 -4.42 -20.86
CA LEU A 218 -2.44 -5.54 -20.67
C LEU A 218 -3.19 -5.94 -21.94
N ARG A 219 -2.84 -5.30 -23.05
CA ARG A 219 -3.39 -5.64 -24.39
C ARG A 219 -2.49 -6.67 -25.05
N ASP A 220 -3.10 -7.70 -25.61
CA ASP A 220 -2.45 -8.65 -26.54
C ASP A 220 -2.04 -7.95 -27.85
#